data_04757d9925af2f78f5e052dd58c7a69c
#
_entry.id   04757d9925af2f78f5e052dd58c7a69c
#
_cell.length_a   1.000
_cell.length_b   1.000
_cell.length_c   1.000
_cell.angle_alpha   90.00
_cell.angle_beta   90.00
_cell.angle_gamma   90.00
#
_symmetry.space_group_name_H-M   'P 1'
#
loop_
_entity.id
_entity.type
_entity.pdbx_description
1 polymer ?
#
loop_
_entity_poly.entity_id
_entity_poly.type
_entity_poly.pdbx_seq_one_letter_code
_entity_poly.pdbx_strand_id
1 'polypeptide(L)'
;VPGATPLLIGIAIGAYGLTQALLQIPFGMLSDRIGRKPVILGGLIIFVIGSVVAALADDIYGVIMGRLLQGSGAIAAAVMALTADLTREAVRTRAMAGIGISIALSFALALVLGPIVAHWGGLEGLFWFIAVLACAGILILLLVVPNPIHSGLHRDAEPVASQFRGVLADGELRRLDLGIFTLHLTMTSLFLVAPLFMQAQGLAPADHWQVYLPVLLLSIVTMIPLIIQAEGKGRMKIVFLGTLVALVLGLLGLNFLGYG
;
A
#
# COMPACT_ATOMS: atom_id res chain seq x y z
N VAL A 1 -13.05 -10.15 -17.40
CA VAL A 1 -14.29 -9.91 -16.63
C VAL A 1 -15.28 -9.24 -17.54
N PRO A 2 -16.50 -9.78 -17.67
CA PRO A 2 -17.57 -9.17 -18.48
C PRO A 2 -17.82 -7.71 -18.07
N GLY A 3 -18.03 -6.85 -19.05
CA GLY A 3 -18.27 -5.41 -18.86
C GLY A 3 -17.04 -4.58 -18.48
N ALA A 4 -15.84 -5.15 -18.46
CA ALA A 4 -14.61 -4.43 -18.10
C ALA A 4 -14.24 -3.44 -19.21
N THR A 5 -14.23 -2.15 -18.87
CA THR A 5 -13.64 -1.08 -19.67
C THR A 5 -12.41 -0.53 -18.96
N PRO A 6 -11.46 0.13 -19.65
CA PRO A 6 -10.30 0.75 -18.99
C PRO A 6 -10.68 1.68 -17.84
N LEU A 7 -11.77 2.43 -17.98
CA LEU A 7 -12.31 3.30 -16.94
C LEU A 7 -12.77 2.49 -15.70
N LEU A 8 -13.55 1.43 -15.91
CA LEU A 8 -14.06 0.60 -14.81
C LEU A 8 -12.95 -0.16 -14.11
N ILE A 9 -11.90 -0.58 -14.82
CA ILE A 9 -10.70 -1.16 -14.23
C ILE A 9 -9.99 -0.11 -13.33
N GLY A 10 -9.84 1.11 -13.83
CA GLY A 10 -9.30 2.22 -13.04
C GLY A 10 -10.15 2.50 -11.78
N ILE A 11 -11.49 2.47 -11.91
CA ILE A 11 -12.40 2.62 -10.78
C ILE A 11 -12.23 1.46 -9.77
N ALA A 12 -12.10 0.23 -10.22
CA ALA A 12 -11.89 -0.92 -9.33
C ALA A 12 -10.59 -0.78 -8.50
N ILE A 13 -9.52 -0.29 -9.13
CA ILE A 13 -8.25 -0.02 -8.45
C ILE A 13 -8.42 1.16 -7.48
N GLY A 14 -9.01 2.25 -7.93
CA GLY A 14 -9.23 3.47 -7.13
C GLY A 14 -10.20 3.27 -5.98
N ALA A 15 -11.21 2.43 -6.13
CA ALA A 15 -12.21 2.12 -5.10
C ALA A 15 -11.57 1.58 -3.82
N TYR A 16 -10.61 0.67 -3.94
CA TYR A 16 -9.82 0.18 -2.81
C TYR A 16 -9.07 1.32 -2.10
N GLY A 17 -8.32 2.11 -2.86
CA GLY A 17 -7.53 3.22 -2.31
C GLY A 17 -8.40 4.29 -1.67
N LEU A 18 -9.55 4.61 -2.26
CA LEU A 18 -10.49 5.61 -1.75
C LEU A 18 -11.06 5.20 -0.39
N THR A 19 -11.60 3.99 -0.27
CA THR A 19 -12.18 3.51 0.99
C THR A 19 -11.11 3.35 2.06
N GLN A 20 -9.91 2.87 1.70
CA GLN A 20 -8.80 2.80 2.62
C GLN A 20 -8.38 4.18 3.13
N ALA A 21 -8.26 5.17 2.26
CA ALA A 21 -7.89 6.54 2.65
C ALA A 21 -8.93 7.17 3.59
N LEU A 22 -10.22 7.02 3.26
CA LEU A 22 -11.32 7.58 4.06
C LEU A 22 -11.43 6.93 5.44
N LEU A 23 -11.21 5.61 5.53
CA LEU A 23 -11.40 4.85 6.75
C LEU A 23 -10.12 4.68 7.59
N GLN A 24 -8.95 5.02 7.06
CA GLN A 24 -7.67 4.88 7.76
C GLN A 24 -7.65 5.65 9.10
N ILE A 25 -8.12 6.91 9.10
CA ILE A 25 -8.20 7.75 10.29
C ILE A 25 -9.27 7.22 11.25
N PRO A 26 -10.55 6.99 10.85
CA PRO A 26 -11.56 6.40 11.71
C PRO A 26 -11.15 5.08 12.35
N PHE A 27 -10.54 4.17 11.62
CA PHE A 27 -10.07 2.89 12.17
C PHE A 27 -8.89 3.07 13.11
N GLY A 28 -7.96 4.01 12.81
CA GLY A 28 -6.91 4.39 13.74
C GLY A 28 -7.49 4.85 15.08
N MET A 29 -8.40 5.82 15.07
CA MET A 29 -9.07 6.34 16.26
C MET A 29 -9.89 5.27 17.01
N LEU A 30 -10.59 4.40 16.27
CA LEU A 30 -11.31 3.28 16.86
C LEU A 30 -10.36 2.33 17.59
N SER A 31 -9.19 2.07 17.01
CA SER A 31 -8.17 1.19 17.60
C SER A 31 -7.57 1.76 18.90
N ASP A 32 -7.58 3.08 19.07
CA ASP A 32 -7.20 3.73 20.33
C ASP A 32 -8.24 3.49 21.44
N ARG A 33 -9.52 3.36 21.05
CA ARG A 33 -10.64 3.23 22.01
C ARG A 33 -10.93 1.79 22.42
N ILE A 34 -11.05 0.89 21.46
CA ILE A 34 -11.46 -0.51 21.70
C ILE A 34 -10.28 -1.50 21.69
N GLY A 35 -9.07 -0.98 21.44
CA GLY A 35 -7.85 -1.77 21.38
C GLY A 35 -7.41 -2.09 19.94
N ARG A 36 -6.10 -2.28 19.76
CA ARG A 36 -5.45 -2.50 18.44
C ARG A 36 -5.90 -3.80 17.78
N LYS A 37 -5.79 -4.92 18.51
CA LYS A 37 -6.07 -6.26 17.96
C LYS A 37 -7.52 -6.44 17.50
N PRO A 38 -8.56 -6.03 18.24
CA PRO A 38 -9.94 -6.14 17.76
C PRO A 38 -10.20 -5.38 16.47
N VAL A 39 -9.61 -4.19 16.30
CA VAL A 39 -9.79 -3.40 15.08
C VAL A 39 -9.04 -4.02 13.90
N ILE A 40 -7.81 -4.50 14.12
CA ILE A 40 -7.05 -5.22 13.08
C ILE A 40 -7.81 -6.49 12.66
N LEU A 41 -8.33 -7.25 13.62
CA LEU A 41 -9.13 -8.46 13.34
C LEU A 41 -10.38 -8.12 12.53
N GLY A 42 -11.15 -7.12 12.94
CA GLY A 42 -12.34 -6.66 12.22
C GLY A 42 -12.02 -6.21 10.79
N GLY A 43 -10.96 -5.44 10.62
CA GLY A 43 -10.50 -4.98 9.31
C GLY A 43 -10.04 -6.14 8.40
N LEU A 44 -9.30 -7.13 8.94
CA LEU A 44 -8.92 -8.32 8.20
C LEU A 44 -10.13 -9.16 7.79
N ILE A 45 -11.14 -9.30 8.65
CA ILE A 45 -12.40 -10.00 8.32
C ILE A 45 -13.12 -9.28 7.16
N ILE A 46 -13.25 -7.95 7.22
CA ILE A 46 -13.83 -7.16 6.13
C ILE A 46 -13.03 -7.35 4.83
N PHE A 47 -11.71 -7.37 4.93
CA PHE A 47 -10.82 -7.61 3.78
C PHE A 47 -11.01 -9.00 3.17
N VAL A 48 -11.15 -10.06 4.00
CA VAL A 48 -11.48 -11.41 3.54
C VAL A 48 -12.82 -11.43 2.82
N ILE A 49 -13.86 -10.85 3.42
CA ILE A 49 -15.20 -10.77 2.81
C ILE A 49 -15.12 -10.06 1.46
N GLY A 50 -14.43 -8.91 1.39
CA GLY A 50 -14.23 -8.18 0.14
C GLY A 50 -13.49 -9.00 -0.92
N SER A 51 -12.50 -9.79 -0.50
CA SER A 51 -11.75 -10.68 -1.40
C SER A 51 -12.64 -11.79 -1.95
N VAL A 52 -13.47 -12.40 -1.10
CA VAL A 52 -14.43 -13.43 -1.51
C VAL A 52 -15.50 -12.84 -2.45
N VAL A 53 -16.04 -11.66 -2.15
CA VAL A 53 -16.99 -10.97 -3.05
C VAL A 53 -16.37 -10.70 -4.41
N ALA A 54 -15.12 -10.25 -4.45
CA ALA A 54 -14.42 -10.01 -5.72
C ALA A 54 -14.09 -11.32 -6.47
N ALA A 55 -13.80 -12.41 -5.75
CA ALA A 55 -13.53 -13.73 -6.34
C ALA A 55 -14.79 -14.35 -6.97
N LEU A 56 -15.95 -14.14 -6.35
CA LEU A 56 -17.23 -14.68 -6.81
C LEU A 56 -17.96 -13.74 -7.80
N ALA A 57 -17.33 -12.64 -8.18
CA ALA A 57 -17.96 -11.63 -9.04
C ALA A 57 -18.04 -12.09 -10.49
N ASP A 58 -19.25 -12.10 -11.06
CA ASP A 58 -19.50 -12.44 -12.45
C ASP A 58 -19.23 -11.27 -13.41
N ASP A 59 -19.17 -10.04 -12.88
CA ASP A 59 -18.97 -8.81 -13.65
C ASP A 59 -18.02 -7.82 -12.96
N ILE A 60 -17.68 -6.75 -13.67
CA ILE A 60 -16.77 -5.71 -13.14
C ILE A 60 -17.36 -4.96 -11.95
N TYR A 61 -18.68 -4.84 -11.83
CA TYR A 61 -19.30 -4.13 -10.72
C TYR A 61 -19.19 -4.92 -9.43
N GLY A 62 -19.33 -6.24 -9.47
CA GLY A 62 -19.05 -7.13 -8.34
C GLY A 62 -17.60 -7.03 -7.88
N VAL A 63 -16.65 -6.96 -8.83
CA VAL A 63 -15.23 -6.73 -8.51
C VAL A 63 -15.05 -5.37 -7.83
N ILE A 64 -15.68 -4.29 -8.33
CA ILE A 64 -15.62 -2.95 -7.71
C ILE A 64 -16.15 -2.99 -6.27
N MET A 65 -17.27 -3.67 -6.03
CA MET A 65 -17.84 -3.84 -4.69
C MET A 65 -16.89 -4.59 -3.75
N GLY A 66 -16.29 -5.69 -4.23
CA GLY A 66 -15.27 -6.41 -3.48
C GLY A 66 -14.06 -5.54 -3.14
N ARG A 67 -13.61 -4.70 -4.07
CA ARG A 67 -12.50 -3.75 -3.87
C ARG A 67 -12.84 -2.65 -2.87
N LEU A 68 -14.08 -2.12 -2.88
CA LEU A 68 -14.56 -1.18 -1.87
C LEU A 68 -14.53 -1.81 -0.46
N LEU A 69 -14.99 -3.05 -0.33
CA LEU A 69 -14.95 -3.80 0.92
C LEU A 69 -13.51 -4.07 1.38
N GLN A 70 -12.62 -4.52 0.48
CA GLN A 70 -11.22 -4.73 0.80
C GLN A 70 -10.57 -3.46 1.34
N GLY A 71 -10.76 -2.31 0.69
CA GLY A 71 -10.24 -1.03 1.15
C GLY A 71 -10.85 -0.59 2.50
N SER A 72 -12.10 -0.99 2.78
CA SER A 72 -12.75 -0.72 4.06
C SER A 72 -12.11 -1.47 5.24
N GLY A 73 -11.28 -2.47 4.97
CA GLY A 73 -10.45 -3.10 5.99
C GLY A 73 -9.18 -2.32 6.35
N ALA A 74 -9.22 -1.01 6.40
CA ALA A 74 -8.11 -0.05 6.59
C ALA A 74 -7.35 -0.22 7.92
N ILE A 75 -6.51 -1.25 8.04
CA ILE A 75 -5.82 -1.64 9.28
C ILE A 75 -4.41 -1.05 9.45
N ALA A 76 -3.85 -0.38 8.43
CA ALA A 76 -2.44 0.00 8.45
C ALA A 76 -2.07 0.90 9.63
N ALA A 77 -2.92 1.89 9.99
CA ALA A 77 -2.68 2.74 11.16
C ALA A 77 -2.70 1.93 12.46
N ALA A 78 -3.65 1.01 12.61
CA ALA A 78 -3.76 0.16 13.80
C ALA A 78 -2.57 -0.81 13.93
N VAL A 79 -2.05 -1.35 12.82
CA VAL A 79 -0.85 -2.22 12.79
C VAL A 79 0.40 -1.43 13.18
N MET A 80 0.57 -0.23 12.62
CA MET A 80 1.69 0.66 12.97
C MET A 80 1.66 1.01 14.46
N ALA A 81 0.49 1.36 14.97
CA ALA A 81 0.30 1.67 16.38
C ALA A 81 0.56 0.45 17.27
N LEU A 82 0.05 -0.74 16.91
CA LEU A 82 0.31 -1.98 17.64
C LEU A 82 1.81 -2.27 17.70
N THR A 83 2.53 -2.09 16.59
CA THR A 83 3.98 -2.27 16.55
C THR A 83 4.68 -1.29 17.47
N ALA A 84 4.26 -0.03 17.52
CA ALA A 84 4.79 0.96 18.44
C ALA A 84 4.54 0.59 19.91
N ASP A 85 3.33 0.10 20.22
CA ASP A 85 2.93 -0.31 21.57
C ASP A 85 3.69 -1.55 22.07
N LEU A 86 4.03 -2.48 21.19
CA LEU A 86 4.79 -3.70 21.49
C LEU A 86 6.31 -3.50 21.48
N THR A 87 6.79 -2.32 21.09
CA THR A 87 8.23 -2.08 20.88
C THR A 87 8.74 -1.01 21.83
N ARG A 88 9.89 -1.28 22.48
CA ARG A 88 10.58 -0.29 23.33
C ARG A 88 11.02 0.92 22.50
N GLU A 89 10.99 2.12 23.07
CA GLU A 89 11.40 3.36 22.40
C GLU A 89 12.76 3.27 21.71
N ALA A 90 13.75 2.70 22.38
CA ALA A 90 15.13 2.56 21.89
C ALA A 90 15.26 1.77 20.57
N VAL A 91 14.29 0.91 20.25
CA VAL A 91 14.32 0.05 19.04
C VAL A 91 13.11 0.27 18.10
N ARG A 92 12.22 1.22 18.45
CA ARG A 92 10.99 1.51 17.67
C ARG A 92 11.31 1.88 16.22
N THR A 93 12.31 2.71 15.96
CA THR A 93 12.75 3.06 14.60
C THR A 93 13.16 1.84 13.79
N ARG A 94 13.85 0.87 14.42
CA ARG A 94 14.24 -0.38 13.76
C ARG A 94 13.02 -1.26 13.44
N ALA A 95 12.05 -1.32 14.35
CA ALA A 95 10.80 -2.06 14.13
C ALA A 95 9.99 -1.45 12.96
N MET A 96 9.89 -0.13 12.89
CA MET A 96 9.24 0.58 11.78
C MET A 96 9.97 0.36 10.44
N ALA A 97 11.31 0.37 10.46
CA ALA A 97 12.12 0.02 9.29
C ALA A 97 11.86 -1.44 8.85
N GLY A 98 11.71 -2.37 9.79
CA GLY A 98 11.33 -3.76 9.53
C GLY A 98 9.98 -3.89 8.82
N ILE A 99 8.98 -3.09 9.21
CA ILE A 99 7.68 -3.04 8.50
C ILE A 99 7.89 -2.54 7.07
N GLY A 100 8.65 -1.47 6.87
CA GLY A 100 8.97 -0.96 5.53
C GLY A 100 9.64 -1.99 4.64
N ILE A 101 10.62 -2.72 5.16
CA ILE A 101 11.29 -3.83 4.44
C ILE A 101 10.28 -4.95 4.11
N SER A 102 9.40 -5.31 5.05
CA SER A 102 8.38 -6.33 4.83
C SER A 102 7.40 -5.93 3.73
N ILE A 103 6.99 -4.66 3.67
CA ILE A 103 6.14 -4.12 2.61
C ILE A 103 6.86 -4.21 1.26
N ALA A 104 8.12 -3.77 1.18
CA ALA A 104 8.91 -3.83 -0.05
C ALA A 104 9.11 -5.28 -0.55
N LEU A 105 9.41 -6.21 0.36
CA LEU A 105 9.56 -7.63 0.04
C LEU A 105 8.24 -8.24 -0.43
N SER A 106 7.13 -7.93 0.25
CA SER A 106 5.78 -8.39 -0.15
C SER A 106 5.40 -7.88 -1.54
N PHE A 107 5.75 -6.62 -1.85
CA PHE A 107 5.54 -6.05 -3.17
C PHE A 107 6.37 -6.76 -4.25
N ALA A 108 7.65 -7.06 -3.96
CA ALA A 108 8.51 -7.84 -4.84
C ALA A 108 7.94 -9.24 -5.13
N LEU A 109 7.50 -9.91 -4.07
CA LEU A 109 6.86 -11.23 -4.19
C LEU A 109 5.56 -11.15 -4.99
N ALA A 110 4.75 -10.13 -4.79
CA ALA A 110 3.50 -9.94 -5.52
C ALA A 110 3.72 -9.74 -7.03
N LEU A 111 4.79 -9.06 -7.45
CA LEU A 111 5.14 -8.90 -8.86
C LEU A 111 5.47 -10.22 -9.56
N VAL A 112 6.01 -11.18 -8.82
CA VAL A 112 6.35 -12.53 -9.34
C VAL A 112 5.15 -13.48 -9.21
N LEU A 113 4.55 -13.54 -8.01
CA LEU A 113 3.45 -14.47 -7.73
C LEU A 113 2.14 -14.07 -8.42
N GLY A 114 1.90 -12.77 -8.60
CA GLY A 114 0.68 -12.27 -9.23
C GLY A 114 0.43 -12.85 -10.61
N PRO A 115 1.36 -12.72 -11.58
CA PRO A 115 1.22 -13.34 -12.90
C PRO A 115 1.10 -14.85 -12.85
N ILE A 116 1.82 -15.53 -11.96
CA ILE A 116 1.77 -17.00 -11.79
C ILE A 116 0.37 -17.43 -11.37
N VAL A 117 -0.16 -16.83 -10.30
CA VAL A 117 -1.50 -17.14 -9.78
C VAL A 117 -2.58 -16.77 -10.80
N ALA A 118 -2.42 -15.62 -11.47
CA ALA A 118 -3.34 -15.19 -12.52
C ALA A 118 -3.35 -16.11 -13.74
N HIS A 119 -2.19 -16.71 -14.08
CA HIS A 119 -2.10 -17.69 -15.18
C HIS A 119 -2.87 -18.98 -14.87
N TRP A 120 -2.88 -19.42 -13.62
CA TRP A 120 -3.50 -20.68 -13.22
C TRP A 120 -4.98 -20.53 -12.84
N GLY A 121 -5.34 -19.45 -12.17
CA GLY A 121 -6.69 -19.25 -11.62
C GLY A 121 -7.40 -17.98 -12.11
N GLY A 122 -6.81 -17.25 -13.07
CA GLY A 122 -7.37 -15.98 -13.53
C GLY A 122 -7.47 -14.93 -12.42
N LEU A 123 -8.34 -13.95 -12.61
CA LEU A 123 -8.62 -12.91 -11.63
C LEU A 123 -9.31 -13.49 -10.37
N GLU A 124 -10.18 -14.45 -10.55
CA GLU A 124 -10.85 -15.18 -9.46
C GLU A 124 -9.82 -15.83 -8.53
N GLY A 125 -8.88 -16.60 -9.11
CA GLY A 125 -7.80 -17.25 -8.35
C GLY A 125 -6.93 -16.27 -7.59
N LEU A 126 -6.67 -15.07 -8.13
CA LEU A 126 -5.95 -14.00 -7.42
C LEU A 126 -6.70 -13.57 -6.16
N PHE A 127 -8.02 -13.33 -6.27
CA PHE A 127 -8.80 -12.90 -5.10
C PHE A 127 -8.94 -14.01 -4.06
N TRP A 128 -9.07 -15.29 -4.47
CA TRP A 128 -9.02 -16.42 -3.54
C TRP A 128 -7.67 -16.52 -2.84
N PHE A 129 -6.57 -16.37 -3.56
CA PHE A 129 -5.24 -16.36 -2.99
C PHE A 129 -5.06 -15.25 -1.95
N ILE A 130 -5.53 -14.04 -2.24
CA ILE A 130 -5.53 -12.90 -1.31
C ILE A 130 -6.38 -13.21 -0.07
N ALA A 131 -7.56 -13.82 -0.22
CA ALA A 131 -8.41 -14.22 0.89
C ALA A 131 -7.71 -15.22 1.82
N VAL A 132 -7.03 -16.22 1.24
CA VAL A 132 -6.24 -17.22 2.02
C VAL A 132 -5.11 -16.53 2.79
N LEU A 133 -4.38 -15.62 2.16
CA LEU A 133 -3.31 -14.86 2.85
C LEU A 133 -3.87 -14.00 3.98
N ALA A 134 -5.03 -13.38 3.80
CA ALA A 134 -5.67 -12.59 4.85
C ALA A 134 -6.15 -13.48 6.01
N CYS A 135 -6.68 -14.67 5.74
CA CYS A 135 -6.99 -15.67 6.77
C CYS A 135 -5.72 -16.11 7.53
N ALA A 136 -4.61 -16.33 6.84
CA ALA A 136 -3.33 -16.61 7.49
C ALA A 136 -2.89 -15.44 8.37
N GLY A 137 -3.10 -14.19 7.92
CA GLY A 137 -2.87 -12.98 8.73
C GLY A 137 -3.72 -12.94 10.01
N ILE A 138 -5.00 -13.35 9.93
CA ILE A 138 -5.88 -13.47 11.10
C ILE A 138 -5.32 -14.53 12.08
N LEU A 139 -4.90 -15.67 11.58
CA LEU A 139 -4.32 -16.72 12.42
C LEU A 139 -3.05 -16.24 13.13
N ILE A 140 -2.15 -15.57 12.42
CA ILE A 140 -0.94 -14.98 13.00
C ILE A 140 -1.31 -13.94 14.08
N LEU A 141 -2.27 -13.06 13.80
CA LEU A 141 -2.73 -12.06 14.75
C LEU A 141 -3.26 -12.69 16.04
N LEU A 142 -4.02 -13.77 15.93
CA LEU A 142 -4.67 -14.42 17.08
C LEU A 142 -3.70 -15.32 17.86
N LEU A 143 -2.82 -16.05 17.18
CA LEU A 143 -2.00 -17.09 17.78
C LEU A 143 -0.60 -16.62 18.16
N VAL A 144 -0.02 -15.69 17.40
CA VAL A 144 1.39 -15.30 17.52
C VAL A 144 1.56 -13.91 18.15
N VAL A 145 0.73 -12.95 17.75
CA VAL A 145 0.88 -11.56 18.21
C VAL A 145 0.44 -11.45 19.67
N PRO A 146 1.30 -10.97 20.61
CA PRO A 146 0.92 -10.79 22.00
C PRO A 146 -0.10 -9.65 22.16
N ASN A 147 -0.85 -9.68 23.26
CA ASN A 147 -1.67 -8.54 23.65
C ASN A 147 -0.76 -7.47 24.25
N PRO A 148 -0.89 -6.20 23.88
CA PRO A 148 -0.15 -5.13 24.52
C PRO A 148 -0.56 -5.03 25.99
N ILE A 149 0.44 -5.04 26.90
CA ILE A 149 0.23 -5.03 28.36
C ILE A 149 -0.33 -3.66 28.81
N HIS A 150 -0.07 -2.63 28.03
CA HIS A 150 -0.52 -1.26 28.26
C HIS A 150 -1.27 -0.74 27.04
N SER A 151 -2.48 -1.21 26.82
CA SER A 151 -3.46 -0.46 26.03
C SER A 151 -4.08 0.61 26.93
N GLY A 152 -3.24 1.41 27.55
CA GLY A 152 -3.67 2.56 28.30
C GLY A 152 -4.23 3.57 27.29
N LEU A 153 -5.49 3.96 27.44
CA LEU A 153 -5.98 5.24 26.97
C LEU A 153 -4.96 6.30 27.45
N HIS A 154 -3.99 6.59 26.60
CA HIS A 154 -3.16 7.77 26.81
C HIS A 154 -4.16 8.93 26.63
N ARG A 155 -4.53 9.59 27.73
CA ARG A 155 -5.35 10.81 27.69
C ARG A 155 -4.82 11.87 26.72
N ASP A 156 -3.52 11.78 26.40
CA ASP A 156 -2.83 12.63 25.44
C ASP A 156 -3.11 12.21 23.97
N ALA A 157 -3.70 11.05 23.73
CA ALA A 157 -4.06 10.54 22.39
C ALA A 157 -5.57 10.71 22.09
N GLU A 158 -6.33 11.45 22.90
CA GLU A 158 -7.67 11.82 22.51
C GLU A 158 -7.62 12.70 21.26
N PRO A 159 -8.22 12.26 20.13
CA PRO A 159 -8.27 13.08 18.93
C PRO A 159 -9.13 14.30 19.24
N VAL A 160 -8.46 15.39 19.57
CA VAL A 160 -9.14 16.67 19.83
C VAL A 160 -9.44 17.28 18.47
N ALA A 161 -10.71 17.39 18.11
CA ALA A 161 -11.15 17.94 16.82
C ALA A 161 -10.53 19.33 16.52
N SER A 162 -10.21 20.12 17.56
CA SER A 162 -9.51 21.39 17.43
C SER A 162 -8.04 21.24 16.94
N GLN A 163 -7.34 20.16 17.34
CA GLN A 163 -5.98 19.88 16.86
C GLN A 163 -5.96 19.46 15.39
N PHE A 164 -7.01 18.76 14.92
CA PHE A 164 -7.14 18.38 13.52
C PHE A 164 -7.17 19.60 12.59
N ARG A 165 -7.87 20.66 13.01
CA ARG A 165 -7.88 21.94 12.26
C ARG A 165 -6.48 22.59 12.24
N GLY A 166 -5.72 22.49 13.33
CA GLY A 166 -4.35 22.99 13.42
C GLY A 166 -3.41 22.26 12.46
N VAL A 167 -3.47 20.93 12.42
CA VAL A 167 -2.70 20.07 11.50
C VAL A 167 -3.01 20.41 10.05
N LEU A 168 -4.31 20.54 9.70
CA LEU A 168 -4.72 20.91 8.35
C LEU A 168 -4.33 22.36 7.96
N ALA A 169 -4.15 23.24 8.93
CA ALA A 169 -3.74 24.62 8.70
C ALA A 169 -2.20 24.76 8.58
N ASP A 170 -1.44 23.77 9.03
CA ASP A 170 0.02 23.78 8.97
C ASP A 170 0.52 23.69 7.53
N GLY A 171 1.24 24.74 7.09
CA GLY A 171 1.75 24.84 5.73
C GLY A 171 2.84 23.84 5.40
N GLU A 172 3.68 23.45 6.37
CA GLU A 172 4.76 22.48 6.17
C GLU A 172 4.20 21.07 6.02
N LEU A 173 3.25 20.69 6.88
CA LEU A 173 2.57 19.40 6.79
C LEU A 173 1.81 19.26 5.46
N ARG A 174 1.09 20.30 5.03
CA ARG A 174 0.37 20.28 3.74
C ARG A 174 1.31 20.12 2.54
N ARG A 175 2.50 20.73 2.58
CA ARG A 175 3.51 20.55 1.52
C ARG A 175 4.03 19.11 1.48
N LEU A 176 4.27 18.53 2.65
CA LEU A 176 4.69 17.14 2.78
C LEU A 176 3.60 16.19 2.27
N ASP A 177 2.36 16.39 2.68
CA ASP A 177 1.20 15.59 2.25
C ASP A 177 0.99 15.68 0.74
N LEU A 178 1.09 16.89 0.15
CA LEU A 178 1.01 17.08 -1.29
C LEU A 178 2.15 16.36 -2.02
N GLY A 179 3.36 16.39 -1.47
CA GLY A 179 4.50 15.66 -2.02
C GLY A 179 4.27 14.15 -2.02
N ILE A 180 3.82 13.60 -0.89
CA ILE A 180 3.48 12.17 -0.75
C ILE A 180 2.35 11.79 -1.70
N PHE A 181 1.29 12.61 -1.77
CA PHE A 181 0.17 12.40 -2.68
C PHE A 181 0.64 12.35 -4.15
N THR A 182 1.46 13.31 -4.57
CA THR A 182 1.96 13.39 -5.94
C THR A 182 2.83 12.17 -6.29
N LEU A 183 3.70 11.74 -5.38
CA LEU A 183 4.52 10.54 -5.57
C LEU A 183 3.67 9.28 -5.71
N HIS A 184 2.68 9.10 -4.85
CA HIS A 184 1.79 7.94 -4.92
C HIS A 184 0.89 7.97 -6.15
N LEU A 185 0.39 9.14 -6.54
CA LEU A 185 -0.38 9.33 -7.77
C LEU A 185 0.45 8.92 -8.99
N THR A 186 1.69 9.41 -9.09
CA THR A 186 2.62 9.07 -10.18
C THR A 186 2.92 7.58 -10.20
N MET A 187 3.25 7.00 -9.05
CA MET A 187 3.52 5.56 -8.91
C MET A 187 2.33 4.71 -9.34
N THR A 188 1.13 5.03 -8.84
CA THR A 188 -0.10 4.29 -9.21
C THR A 188 -0.41 4.41 -10.69
N SER A 189 -0.24 5.61 -11.28
CA SER A 189 -0.42 5.83 -12.71
C SER A 189 0.56 5.03 -13.55
N LEU A 190 1.83 4.94 -13.14
CA LEU A 190 2.83 4.10 -13.81
C LEU A 190 2.45 2.62 -13.76
N PHE A 191 1.99 2.11 -12.62
CA PHE A 191 1.54 0.72 -12.52
C PHE A 191 0.30 0.41 -13.35
N LEU A 192 -0.53 1.42 -13.65
CA LEU A 192 -1.67 1.26 -14.55
C LEU A 192 -1.24 1.28 -16.02
N VAL A 193 -0.35 2.20 -16.39
CA VAL A 193 0.03 2.46 -17.79
C VAL A 193 1.14 1.53 -18.28
N ALA A 194 2.13 1.21 -17.44
CA ALA A 194 3.27 0.40 -17.84
C ALA A 194 2.90 -1.00 -18.40
N PRO A 195 1.95 -1.76 -17.81
CA PRO A 195 1.51 -3.02 -18.38
C PRO A 195 0.88 -2.87 -19.77
N LEU A 196 0.09 -1.80 -19.97
CA LEU A 196 -0.54 -1.52 -21.25
C LEU A 196 0.50 -1.18 -22.32
N PHE A 197 1.50 -0.39 -21.95
CA PHE A 197 2.61 -0.05 -22.82
C PHE A 197 3.43 -1.29 -23.21
N MET A 198 3.77 -2.15 -22.24
CA MET A 198 4.50 -3.40 -22.51
C MET A 198 3.72 -4.34 -23.44
N GLN A 199 2.39 -4.45 -23.26
CA GLN A 199 1.54 -5.22 -24.17
C GLN A 199 1.51 -4.63 -25.58
N ALA A 200 1.44 -3.31 -25.72
CA ALA A 200 1.50 -2.63 -27.02
C ALA A 200 2.83 -2.89 -27.74
N GLN A 201 3.93 -3.10 -27.01
CA GLN A 201 5.23 -3.50 -27.56
C GLN A 201 5.37 -5.02 -27.78
N GLY A 202 4.29 -5.79 -27.62
CA GLY A 202 4.28 -7.23 -27.88
C GLY A 202 4.72 -8.12 -26.72
N LEU A 203 4.98 -7.54 -25.53
CA LEU A 203 5.34 -8.33 -24.35
C LEU A 203 4.09 -8.92 -23.70
N ALA A 204 4.02 -10.25 -23.62
CA ALA A 204 2.88 -10.91 -22.99
C ALA A 204 2.78 -10.60 -21.50
N PRO A 205 1.56 -10.51 -20.92
CA PRO A 205 1.38 -10.24 -19.49
C PRO A 205 2.14 -11.21 -18.58
N ALA A 206 2.29 -12.47 -19.00
CA ALA A 206 3.05 -13.48 -18.27
C ALA A 206 4.55 -13.17 -18.15
N ASP A 207 5.08 -12.33 -19.06
CA ASP A 207 6.51 -11.98 -19.15
C ASP A 207 6.84 -10.62 -18.55
N HIS A 208 5.86 -9.85 -18.09
CA HIS A 208 6.07 -8.54 -17.47
C HIS A 208 7.04 -8.56 -16.29
N TRP A 209 7.13 -9.68 -15.60
CA TRP A 209 8.08 -9.87 -14.50
C TRP A 209 9.54 -9.71 -14.94
N GLN A 210 9.87 -10.00 -16.21
CA GLN A 210 11.22 -9.85 -16.78
C GLN A 210 11.66 -8.38 -16.82
N VAL A 211 10.71 -7.44 -16.86
CA VAL A 211 10.98 -6.00 -16.77
C VAL A 211 10.91 -5.53 -15.30
N TYR A 212 9.87 -5.92 -14.58
CA TYR A 212 9.66 -5.43 -13.21
C TYR A 212 10.73 -5.92 -12.23
N LEU A 213 11.14 -7.19 -12.32
CA LEU A 213 12.09 -7.75 -11.37
C LEU A 213 13.47 -7.08 -11.43
N PRO A 214 14.12 -6.90 -12.61
CA PRO A 214 15.37 -6.16 -12.72
C PRO A 214 15.26 -4.71 -12.26
N VAL A 215 14.16 -4.01 -12.61
CA VAL A 215 13.91 -2.63 -12.18
C VAL A 215 13.80 -2.55 -10.67
N LEU A 216 13.08 -3.50 -10.05
CA LEU A 216 12.94 -3.56 -8.59
C LEU A 216 14.29 -3.82 -7.90
N LEU A 217 15.06 -4.79 -8.39
CA LEU A 217 16.38 -5.10 -7.84
C LEU A 217 17.34 -3.89 -7.96
N LEU A 218 17.34 -3.23 -9.13
CA LEU A 218 18.12 -2.01 -9.32
C LEU A 218 17.66 -0.88 -8.39
N SER A 219 16.35 -0.75 -8.16
CA SER A 219 15.79 0.23 -7.22
C SER A 219 16.27 -0.02 -5.79
N ILE A 220 16.28 -1.27 -5.34
CA ILE A 220 16.79 -1.64 -4.01
C ILE A 220 18.28 -1.29 -3.88
N VAL A 221 19.08 -1.66 -4.88
CA VAL A 221 20.54 -1.39 -4.90
C VAL A 221 20.84 0.11 -4.87
N THR A 222 20.08 0.91 -5.63
CA THR A 222 20.25 2.38 -5.67
C THR A 222 19.70 3.07 -4.42
N MET A 223 18.67 2.51 -3.78
CA MET A 223 18.07 3.07 -2.57
C MET A 223 19.05 3.09 -1.39
N ILE A 224 19.84 2.03 -1.20
CA ILE A 224 20.76 1.90 -0.06
C ILE A 224 21.74 3.08 0.04
N PRO A 225 22.54 3.41 -1.00
CA PRO A 225 23.45 4.55 -0.92
C PRO A 225 22.74 5.90 -0.80
N LEU A 226 21.51 6.03 -1.34
CA LEU A 226 20.72 7.25 -1.20
C LEU A 226 20.26 7.46 0.23
N ILE A 227 19.82 6.41 0.93
CA ILE A 227 19.45 6.46 2.36
C ILE A 227 20.68 6.83 3.20
N ILE A 228 21.83 6.19 2.96
CA ILE A 228 23.07 6.49 3.67
C ILE A 228 23.49 7.96 3.48
N GLN A 229 23.32 8.52 2.28
CA GLN A 229 23.62 9.92 2.02
C GLN A 229 22.60 10.87 2.67
N ALA A 230 21.32 10.50 2.66
CA ALA A 230 20.25 11.31 3.24
C ALA A 230 20.40 11.42 4.76
N GLU A 231 20.52 10.27 5.45
CA GLU A 231 20.57 10.20 6.90
C GLU A 231 21.98 10.42 7.45
N GLY A 232 22.96 9.67 6.96
CA GLY A 232 24.32 9.68 7.51
C GLY A 232 25.08 10.98 7.26
N LYS A 233 24.77 11.72 6.20
CA LYS A 233 25.40 13.01 5.87
C LYS A 233 24.48 14.22 6.03
N GLY A 234 23.27 14.04 6.57
CA GLY A 234 22.30 15.13 6.76
C GLY A 234 21.85 15.80 5.44
N ARG A 235 21.96 15.10 4.31
CA ARG A 235 21.65 15.63 2.95
C ARG A 235 20.26 15.27 2.45
N MET A 236 19.32 15.07 3.36
CA MET A 236 17.96 14.60 3.03
C MET A 236 17.29 15.46 1.94
N LYS A 237 17.38 16.79 2.03
CA LYS A 237 16.80 17.71 1.04
C LYS A 237 17.41 17.55 -0.36
N ILE A 238 18.74 17.38 -0.44
CA ILE A 238 19.44 17.23 -1.73
C ILE A 238 19.06 15.89 -2.38
N VAL A 239 19.04 14.80 -1.61
CA VAL A 239 18.65 13.47 -2.09
C VAL A 239 17.20 13.49 -2.55
N PHE A 240 16.30 14.09 -1.77
CA PHE A 240 14.89 14.21 -2.12
C PHE A 240 14.68 15.01 -3.42
N LEU A 241 15.31 16.15 -3.58
CA LEU A 241 15.22 16.94 -4.82
C LEU A 241 15.83 16.18 -6.02
N GLY A 242 16.97 15.52 -5.81
CA GLY A 242 17.61 14.71 -6.85
C GLY A 242 16.74 13.57 -7.35
N THR A 243 16.05 12.86 -6.43
CA THR A 243 15.12 11.78 -6.81
C THR A 243 13.88 12.29 -7.53
N LEU A 244 13.35 13.48 -7.15
CA LEU A 244 12.26 14.12 -7.88
C LEU A 244 12.66 14.51 -9.31
N VAL A 245 13.85 15.10 -9.48
CA VAL A 245 14.37 15.44 -10.81
C VAL A 245 14.56 14.17 -11.65
N ALA A 246 15.12 13.11 -11.08
CA ALA A 246 15.29 11.83 -11.78
C ALA A 246 13.92 11.24 -12.19
N LEU A 247 12.89 11.34 -11.34
CA LEU A 247 11.53 10.91 -11.66
C LEU A 247 10.97 11.70 -12.86
N VAL A 248 11.09 13.02 -12.84
CA VAL A 248 10.61 13.89 -13.94
C VAL A 248 11.33 13.57 -15.24
N LEU A 249 12.65 13.42 -15.20
CA LEU A 249 13.44 13.05 -16.37
C LEU A 249 13.07 11.65 -16.91
N GLY A 250 12.81 10.70 -16.01
CA GLY A 250 12.33 9.37 -16.39
C GLY A 250 10.97 9.42 -17.09
N LEU A 251 10.01 10.21 -16.56
CA LEU A 251 8.70 10.38 -17.19
C LEU A 251 8.77 11.08 -18.55
N LEU A 252 9.62 12.10 -18.68
CA LEU A 252 9.88 12.76 -19.96
C LEU A 252 10.53 11.79 -20.96
N GLY A 253 11.49 10.97 -20.51
CA GLY A 253 12.13 9.94 -21.33
C GLY A 253 11.12 8.92 -21.87
N LEU A 254 10.19 8.47 -21.06
CA LEU A 254 9.10 7.57 -21.49
C LEU A 254 8.22 8.21 -22.57
N ASN A 255 7.95 9.51 -22.47
CA ASN A 255 7.16 10.23 -23.48
C ASN A 255 7.87 10.28 -24.83
N PHE A 256 9.20 10.46 -24.85
CA PHE A 256 9.99 10.47 -26.10
C PHE A 256 10.12 9.07 -26.72
N LEU A 257 10.20 8.02 -25.91
CA LEU A 257 10.31 6.62 -26.38
C LEU A 257 8.97 6.04 -26.84
N GLY A 258 7.83 6.61 -26.37
CA GLY A 258 6.49 6.15 -26.73
C GLY A 258 5.95 6.69 -28.06
N TYR A 259 6.59 7.68 -28.67
CA TYR A 259 6.21 8.28 -29.95
C TYR A 259 7.19 7.95 -31.10
N GLY A 260 8.14 7.09 -30.91
CA GLY A 260 9.01 6.52 -31.93
C GLY A 260 8.60 5.09 -32.25
#